data_0dfb64302ea0e89d2cd7dcd78a662cd1
#
_entry.id   0dfb64302ea0e89d2cd7dcd78a662cd1
#
_cell.length_a   1.000
_cell.length_b   1.000
_cell.length_c   1.000
_cell.angle_alpha   90.00
_cell.angle_beta   90.00
_cell.angle_gamma   90.00
#
_symmetry.space_group_name_H-M   'P 1'
#
loop_
_entity.id
_entity.type
_entity.pdbx_description
1 polymer ?
#
loop_
_entity_poly.entity_id
_entity_poly.type
_entity_poly.pdbx_seq_one_letter_code
_entity_poly.pdbx_strand_id
1 'polypeptide(L)'
;MVESVLHSEQDVLIEYNSEKIKVYLDKHPEYEKIAVLLSGDVGFYSGAKKLYEVLDPQNYEVKSLCGISSVVYFCGKLKTSWEDVCLQSTHGRSANLIGAVKAHEKTFTLLSAHGSVEGLCKELKEYGLTDVTLYIGERLGYPEEKITTGTPEELEQGSYDD
;
A
#
# COMPACT_ATOMS: atom_id res chain seq x y z
N MET A 1 4.08 14.73 3.06
CA MET A 1 3.14 14.52 4.19
C MET A 1 3.84 14.48 5.55
N VAL A 2 5.02 13.87 5.67
CA VAL A 2 5.76 13.78 6.95
C VAL A 2 6.37 15.12 7.35
N GLU A 3 6.81 15.93 6.41
CA GLU A 3 7.49 17.22 6.63
C GLU A 3 6.69 18.19 7.51
N SER A 4 5.36 18.14 7.44
CA SER A 4 4.49 19.03 8.23
C SER A 4 4.45 18.72 9.73
N VAL A 5 4.95 17.56 10.15
CA VAL A 5 4.99 17.10 11.55
C VAL A 5 6.39 16.99 12.09
N LEU A 6 7.40 17.26 11.27
CA LEU A 6 8.81 17.26 11.69
C LEU A 6 9.17 18.61 12.30
N HIS A 7 9.91 18.58 13.42
CA HIS A 7 10.49 19.75 14.05
C HIS A 7 11.98 19.84 13.69
N SER A 8 12.51 21.06 13.58
CA SER A 8 13.88 21.36 13.14
C SER A 8 14.99 20.75 14.00
N GLU A 9 14.65 20.29 15.21
CA GLU A 9 15.60 19.69 16.16
C GLU A 9 15.62 18.16 16.13
N GLN A 10 14.85 17.52 15.22
CA GLN A 10 14.77 16.07 15.12
C GLN A 10 15.77 15.54 14.09
N ASP A 11 16.49 14.49 14.44
CA ASP A 11 17.25 13.71 13.48
C ASP A 11 16.30 12.89 12.61
N VAL A 12 16.40 13.03 11.30
CA VAL A 12 15.51 12.38 10.33
C VAL A 12 16.30 11.48 9.42
N LEU A 13 15.99 10.18 9.43
CA LEU A 13 16.49 9.20 8.48
C LEU A 13 15.40 8.86 7.47
N ILE A 14 15.66 9.04 6.18
CA ILE A 14 14.80 8.57 5.09
C ILE A 14 15.40 7.26 4.57
N GLU A 15 14.82 6.13 4.96
CA GLU A 15 15.29 4.80 4.57
C GLU A 15 14.10 3.82 4.52
N TYR A 16 14.11 2.91 3.55
CA TYR A 16 13.07 1.89 3.34
C TYR A 16 13.56 0.46 3.64
N ASN A 17 14.87 0.27 3.76
CA ASN A 17 15.47 -1.03 4.03
C ASN A 17 15.56 -1.25 5.54
N SER A 18 14.86 -2.26 6.05
CA SER A 18 14.78 -2.56 7.49
C SER A 18 16.13 -2.88 8.12
N GLU A 19 17.03 -3.58 7.39
CA GLU A 19 18.38 -3.88 7.89
C GLU A 19 19.22 -2.62 8.02
N LYS A 20 19.12 -1.69 7.07
CA LYS A 20 19.83 -0.41 7.16
C LYS A 20 19.29 0.46 8.29
N ILE A 21 17.96 0.45 8.49
CA ILE A 21 17.34 1.13 9.64
C ILE A 21 17.92 0.56 10.93
N LYS A 22 17.94 -0.78 11.08
CA LYS A 22 18.53 -1.43 12.26
C LYS A 22 19.98 -1.04 12.47
N VAL A 23 20.81 -1.13 11.43
CA VAL A 23 22.24 -0.74 11.50
C VAL A 23 22.41 0.72 11.93
N TYR A 24 21.53 1.61 11.48
CA TYR A 24 21.54 3.00 11.90
C TYR A 24 21.19 3.13 13.39
N LEU A 25 20.15 2.46 13.84
CA LEU A 25 19.73 2.49 15.25
C LEU A 25 20.82 1.91 16.19
N ASP A 26 21.45 0.81 15.80
CA ASP A 26 22.54 0.19 16.57
C ASP A 26 23.77 1.13 16.75
N LYS A 27 23.95 2.09 15.82
CA LYS A 27 25.02 3.09 15.88
C LYS A 27 24.67 4.32 16.73
N HIS A 28 23.40 4.45 17.10
CA HIS A 28 22.88 5.61 17.84
C HIS A 28 22.19 5.16 19.15
N PRO A 29 22.92 4.53 20.07
CA PRO A 29 22.35 4.05 21.33
C PRO A 29 21.87 5.18 22.24
N GLU A 30 22.21 6.42 21.93
CA GLU A 30 21.74 7.63 22.61
C GLU A 30 20.26 7.94 22.35
N TYR A 31 19.64 7.33 21.34
CA TYR A 31 18.23 7.56 21.04
C TYR A 31 17.33 6.74 21.95
N GLU A 32 16.70 7.37 22.92
CA GLU A 32 15.75 6.73 23.83
C GLU A 32 14.35 6.56 23.23
N LYS A 33 13.97 7.43 22.30
CA LYS A 33 12.64 7.45 21.67
C LYS A 33 12.76 7.64 20.16
N ILE A 34 12.28 6.68 19.44
CA ILE A 34 12.37 6.63 17.97
C ILE A 34 10.96 6.48 17.40
N ALA A 35 10.60 7.34 16.47
CA ALA A 35 9.35 7.22 15.72
C ALA A 35 9.64 6.73 14.30
N VAL A 36 9.06 5.61 13.90
CA VAL A 36 9.10 5.12 12.52
C VAL A 36 7.77 5.41 11.85
N LEU A 37 7.80 6.24 10.83
CA LEU A 37 6.62 6.65 10.09
C LEU A 37 6.43 5.77 8.84
N LEU A 38 5.29 5.14 8.75
CA LEU A 38 4.90 4.25 7.65
C LEU A 38 3.60 4.75 7.03
N SER A 39 3.44 4.56 5.73
CA SER A 39 2.21 4.91 5.05
C SER A 39 1.11 3.87 5.34
N GLY A 40 -0.10 4.35 5.60
CA GLY A 40 -1.27 3.51 5.81
C GLY A 40 -1.28 2.77 7.16
N ASP A 41 -1.77 1.54 7.16
CA ASP A 41 -1.82 0.68 8.35
C ASP A 41 -0.59 -0.22 8.41
N VAL A 42 -0.03 -0.38 9.62
CA VAL A 42 1.17 -1.18 9.85
C VAL A 42 0.99 -2.68 9.56
N GLY A 43 -0.24 -3.18 9.58
CA GLY A 43 -0.59 -4.58 9.29
C GLY A 43 -0.95 -4.86 7.83
N PHE A 44 -1.09 -3.80 6.99
CA PHE A 44 -1.57 -3.97 5.62
C PHE A 44 -0.46 -3.72 4.58
N TYR A 45 0.18 -4.79 4.13
CA TYR A 45 1.29 -4.76 3.15
C TYR A 45 2.40 -3.74 3.47
N SER A 46 2.61 -3.49 4.76
CA SER A 46 3.54 -2.49 5.27
C SER A 46 4.96 -3.04 5.43
N GLY A 47 5.94 -2.15 5.35
CA GLY A 47 7.34 -2.41 5.72
C GLY A 47 7.54 -2.75 7.21
N ALA A 48 6.53 -2.47 8.07
CA ALA A 48 6.58 -2.76 9.51
C ALA A 48 6.93 -4.23 9.80
N LYS A 49 6.35 -5.17 9.04
CA LYS A 49 6.61 -6.60 9.23
C LYS A 49 8.10 -6.92 9.17
N LYS A 50 8.80 -6.45 8.13
CA LYS A 50 10.25 -6.68 7.98
C LYS A 50 11.05 -5.98 9.09
N LEU A 51 10.59 -4.81 9.52
CA LEU A 51 11.25 -4.10 10.62
C LEU A 51 11.11 -4.87 11.94
N TYR A 52 9.94 -5.42 12.25
CA TYR A 52 9.74 -6.26 13.44
C TYR A 52 10.62 -7.52 13.44
N GLU A 53 10.89 -8.10 12.25
CA GLU A 53 11.73 -9.28 12.12
C GLU A 53 13.22 -9.00 12.43
N VAL A 54 13.70 -7.77 12.22
CA VAL A 54 15.11 -7.41 12.42
C VAL A 54 15.39 -6.71 13.76
N LEU A 55 14.37 -6.16 14.41
CA LEU A 55 14.52 -5.54 15.73
C LEU A 55 14.52 -6.61 16.82
N ASP A 56 15.57 -6.60 17.66
CA ASP A 56 15.67 -7.50 18.79
C ASP A 56 14.75 -7.03 19.94
N PRO A 57 13.76 -7.85 20.38
CA PRO A 57 12.86 -7.49 21.46
C PRO A 57 13.56 -7.26 22.82
N GLN A 58 14.79 -7.73 22.98
CA GLN A 58 15.57 -7.46 24.20
C GLN A 58 16.13 -6.05 24.23
N ASN A 59 16.35 -5.44 23.07
CA ASN A 59 16.93 -4.11 22.92
C ASN A 59 15.89 -3.02 22.60
N TYR A 60 14.73 -3.42 22.04
CA TYR A 60 13.72 -2.47 21.58
C TYR A 60 12.33 -2.80 22.11
N GLU A 61 11.71 -1.87 22.85
CA GLU A 61 10.28 -1.92 23.15
C GLU A 61 9.51 -1.26 21.97
N VAL A 62 8.81 -2.06 21.18
CA VAL A 62 8.08 -1.57 20.00
C VAL A 62 6.60 -1.37 20.32
N LYS A 63 6.10 -0.16 20.09
CA LYS A 63 4.66 0.17 20.17
C LYS A 63 4.14 0.50 18.79
N SER A 64 3.16 -0.28 18.32
CA SER A 64 2.52 -0.05 17.02
C SER A 64 1.29 0.82 17.19
N LEU A 65 1.20 1.85 16.35
CA LEU A 65 0.01 2.67 16.19
C LEU A 65 -0.59 2.35 14.81
N CYS A 66 -1.84 1.87 14.81
CA CYS A 66 -2.52 1.54 13.56
C CYS A 66 -2.96 2.81 12.83
N GLY A 67 -2.78 2.81 11.52
CA GLY A 67 -3.34 3.80 10.63
C GLY A 67 -4.60 3.27 9.91
N ILE A 68 -5.05 4.00 8.91
CA ILE A 68 -6.14 3.55 8.04
C ILE A 68 -5.51 2.95 6.78
N SER A 69 -5.78 1.68 6.49
CA SER A 69 -5.29 1.03 5.27
C SER A 69 -5.98 1.61 4.03
N SER A 70 -5.29 1.57 2.90
CA SER A 70 -5.84 2.05 1.63
C SER A 70 -7.12 1.31 1.24
N VAL A 71 -7.25 0.00 1.53
CA VAL A 71 -8.47 -0.74 1.22
C VAL A 71 -9.67 -0.23 2.04
N VAL A 72 -9.50 0.00 3.34
CA VAL A 72 -10.57 0.52 4.22
C VAL A 72 -10.99 1.92 3.77
N TYR A 73 -10.01 2.79 3.52
CA TYR A 73 -10.25 4.14 3.04
C TYR A 73 -10.98 4.14 1.70
N PHE A 74 -10.49 3.35 0.74
CA PHE A 74 -11.04 3.28 -0.61
C PHE A 74 -12.46 2.73 -0.63
N CYS A 75 -12.72 1.62 0.07
CA CYS A 75 -14.07 1.09 0.20
C CYS A 75 -15.03 2.11 0.84
N GLY A 76 -14.57 2.87 1.84
CA GLY A 76 -15.35 3.97 2.42
C GLY A 76 -15.70 5.04 1.39
N LYS A 77 -14.76 5.44 0.51
CA LYS A 77 -15.02 6.38 -0.59
C LYS A 77 -16.03 5.83 -1.60
N LEU A 78 -15.95 4.54 -1.89
CA LEU A 78 -16.87 3.84 -2.79
C LEU A 78 -18.21 3.48 -2.13
N LYS A 79 -18.38 3.76 -0.83
CA LYS A 79 -19.58 3.43 -0.04
C LYS A 79 -19.91 1.93 -0.09
N THR A 80 -18.90 1.09 -0.04
CA THR A 80 -18.99 -0.37 -0.02
C THR A 80 -18.30 -0.96 1.20
N SER A 81 -18.71 -2.17 1.62
CA SER A 81 -18.02 -2.93 2.66
C SER A 81 -16.68 -3.46 2.16
N TRP A 82 -15.70 -3.54 3.07
CA TRP A 82 -14.40 -4.17 2.80
C TRP A 82 -14.30 -5.60 3.37
N GLU A 83 -15.28 -6.04 4.17
CA GLU A 83 -15.27 -7.33 4.88
C GLU A 83 -15.26 -8.53 3.94
N ASP A 84 -15.87 -8.39 2.77
CA ASP A 84 -16.00 -9.43 1.72
C ASP A 84 -15.03 -9.23 0.55
N VAL A 85 -14.04 -8.35 0.70
CA VAL A 85 -13.05 -8.06 -0.34
C VAL A 85 -11.92 -9.09 -0.31
N CYS A 86 -11.66 -9.71 -1.47
CA CYS A 86 -10.44 -10.50 -1.67
C CYS A 86 -9.23 -9.58 -1.79
N LEU A 87 -8.32 -9.66 -0.82
CA LEU A 87 -7.12 -8.81 -0.78
C LEU A 87 -5.97 -9.45 -1.55
N GLN A 88 -5.45 -8.72 -2.51
CA GLN A 88 -4.28 -9.09 -3.31
C GLN A 88 -3.22 -7.98 -3.26
N SER A 89 -1.98 -8.31 -3.59
CA SER A 89 -0.94 -7.31 -3.80
C SER A 89 0.05 -7.82 -4.84
N THR A 90 0.24 -7.02 -5.86
CA THR A 90 1.30 -7.25 -6.86
C THR A 90 2.59 -6.52 -6.49
N HIS A 91 2.58 -5.76 -5.40
CA HIS A 91 3.75 -5.00 -4.94
C HIS A 91 4.88 -5.95 -4.50
N GLY A 92 5.85 -6.17 -5.38
CA GLY A 92 6.99 -7.07 -5.14
C GLY A 92 6.66 -8.57 -5.10
N ARG A 93 5.48 -8.99 -5.60
CA ARG A 93 5.02 -10.39 -5.63
C ARG A 93 4.26 -10.67 -6.92
N SER A 94 4.24 -11.94 -7.35
CA SER A 94 3.28 -12.41 -8.33
C SER A 94 1.96 -12.73 -7.61
N ALA A 95 0.86 -12.13 -8.04
CA ALA A 95 -0.48 -12.46 -7.56
C ALA A 95 -1.31 -13.00 -8.73
N ASN A 96 -2.14 -14.01 -8.46
CA ASN A 96 -3.10 -14.50 -9.44
C ASN A 96 -4.37 -13.62 -9.40
N LEU A 97 -4.26 -12.40 -9.93
CA LEU A 97 -5.39 -11.47 -9.97
C LEU A 97 -6.56 -12.01 -10.76
N ILE A 98 -6.32 -12.64 -11.88
CA ILE A 98 -7.37 -13.21 -12.74
C ILE A 98 -8.16 -14.28 -11.98
N GLY A 99 -7.45 -15.18 -11.29
CA GLY A 99 -8.11 -16.18 -10.44
C GLY A 99 -8.94 -15.57 -9.32
N ALA A 100 -8.41 -14.52 -8.69
CA ALA A 100 -9.11 -13.81 -7.63
C ALA A 100 -10.38 -13.11 -8.14
N VAL A 101 -10.31 -12.40 -9.27
CA VAL A 101 -11.45 -11.72 -9.90
C VAL A 101 -12.53 -12.72 -10.33
N LYS A 102 -12.14 -13.90 -10.82
CA LYS A 102 -13.11 -14.97 -11.20
C LYS A 102 -13.78 -15.62 -9.98
N ALA A 103 -13.10 -15.67 -8.86
CA ALA A 103 -13.57 -16.38 -7.66
C ALA A 103 -14.31 -15.50 -6.66
N HIS A 104 -14.16 -14.18 -6.73
CA HIS A 104 -14.70 -13.25 -5.74
C HIS A 104 -15.45 -12.10 -6.41
N GLU A 105 -16.54 -11.69 -5.78
CA GLU A 105 -17.36 -10.56 -6.23
C GLU A 105 -16.60 -9.23 -6.16
N LYS A 106 -15.74 -9.08 -5.15
CA LYS A 106 -14.88 -7.90 -4.96
C LYS A 106 -13.43 -8.33 -4.76
N THR A 107 -12.54 -7.71 -5.50
CA THR A 107 -11.09 -7.92 -5.35
C THR A 107 -10.40 -6.57 -5.26
N PHE A 108 -9.59 -6.38 -4.24
CA PHE A 108 -8.73 -5.21 -4.10
C PHE A 108 -7.28 -5.61 -4.35
N THR A 109 -6.56 -4.79 -5.09
CA THR A 109 -5.12 -4.96 -5.28
C THR A 109 -4.37 -3.65 -5.15
N LEU A 110 -3.17 -3.72 -4.55
CA LEU A 110 -2.17 -2.67 -4.68
C LEU A 110 -1.36 -2.96 -5.95
N LEU A 111 -1.38 -2.04 -6.88
CA LEU A 111 -0.53 -2.10 -8.06
C LEU A 111 0.85 -1.50 -7.73
N SER A 112 1.89 -2.03 -8.36
CA SER A 112 3.23 -1.44 -8.35
C SER A 112 3.52 -0.82 -9.72
N ALA A 113 4.57 -0.02 -9.81
CA ALA A 113 5.05 0.55 -11.08
C ALA A 113 5.23 -0.47 -12.21
N HIS A 114 5.38 -1.76 -11.88
CA HIS A 114 5.43 -2.87 -12.84
C HIS A 114 4.06 -3.49 -13.18
N GLY A 115 3.01 -3.10 -12.46
CA GLY A 115 1.63 -3.56 -12.69
C GLY A 115 0.77 -2.36 -13.02
N SER A 116 1.02 -1.73 -14.17
CA SER A 116 0.20 -0.61 -14.62
C SER A 116 -1.27 -1.00 -14.77
N VAL A 117 -2.15 -0.03 -14.61
CA VAL A 117 -3.59 -0.22 -14.90
C VAL A 117 -3.79 -0.73 -16.32
N GLU A 118 -3.01 -0.22 -17.29
CA GLU A 118 -3.00 -0.70 -18.68
C GLU A 118 -2.72 -2.20 -18.77
N GLY A 119 -1.66 -2.67 -18.08
CA GLY A 119 -1.29 -4.10 -18.07
C GLY A 119 -2.39 -4.97 -17.46
N LEU A 120 -3.00 -4.53 -16.36
CA LEU A 120 -4.14 -5.22 -15.74
C LEU A 120 -5.35 -5.27 -16.70
N CYS A 121 -5.68 -4.17 -17.37
CA CYS A 121 -6.79 -4.12 -18.32
C CYS A 121 -6.57 -5.08 -19.49
N LYS A 122 -5.34 -5.14 -20.04
CA LYS A 122 -4.99 -6.10 -21.09
C LYS A 122 -5.17 -7.54 -20.63
N GLU A 123 -4.63 -7.87 -19.47
CA GLU A 123 -4.73 -9.21 -18.88
C GLU A 123 -6.20 -9.62 -18.65
N LEU A 124 -7.01 -8.75 -18.06
CA LEU A 124 -8.45 -9.00 -17.85
C LEU A 124 -9.17 -9.30 -19.18
N LYS A 125 -8.89 -8.52 -20.23
CA LYS A 125 -9.47 -8.72 -21.57
C LYS A 125 -9.04 -10.05 -22.18
N GLU A 126 -7.76 -10.42 -22.08
CA GLU A 126 -7.24 -11.71 -22.57
C GLU A 126 -7.94 -12.91 -21.95
N TYR A 127 -8.36 -12.79 -20.68
CA TYR A 127 -9.10 -13.83 -19.97
C TYR A 127 -10.62 -13.71 -20.05
N GLY A 128 -11.14 -12.83 -20.92
CA GLY A 128 -12.57 -12.65 -21.18
C GLY A 128 -13.33 -11.94 -20.07
N LEU A 129 -12.63 -11.18 -19.22
CA LEU A 129 -13.20 -10.40 -18.10
C LEU A 129 -13.41 -8.94 -18.54
N THR A 130 -14.17 -8.74 -19.62
CA THR A 130 -14.40 -7.41 -20.23
C THR A 130 -15.48 -6.60 -19.51
N ASP A 131 -16.42 -7.28 -18.83
CA ASP A 131 -17.59 -6.67 -18.20
C ASP A 131 -17.38 -6.34 -16.71
N VAL A 132 -16.16 -6.58 -16.18
CA VAL A 132 -15.85 -6.22 -14.80
C VAL A 132 -15.75 -4.71 -14.65
N THR A 133 -16.26 -4.18 -13.54
CA THR A 133 -16.11 -2.77 -13.20
C THR A 133 -14.83 -2.58 -12.39
N LEU A 134 -13.96 -1.72 -12.87
CA LEU A 134 -12.73 -1.33 -12.19
C LEU A 134 -12.92 0.04 -11.52
N TYR A 135 -12.40 0.15 -10.33
CA TYR A 135 -12.26 1.40 -9.59
C TYR A 135 -10.78 1.63 -9.36
N ILE A 136 -10.23 2.71 -9.89
CA ILE A 136 -8.82 3.08 -9.77
C ILE A 136 -8.70 4.24 -8.79
N GLY A 137 -8.01 4.03 -7.67
CA GLY A 137 -7.75 5.07 -6.68
C GLY A 137 -6.30 5.50 -6.74
N GLU A 138 -6.07 6.79 -7.01
CA GLU A 138 -4.78 7.44 -7.10
C GLU A 138 -4.63 8.43 -5.96
N ARG A 139 -3.45 8.48 -5.31
CA ARG A 139 -3.13 9.42 -4.23
C ARG A 139 -4.19 9.50 -3.13
N LEU A 140 -4.74 8.35 -2.74
CA LEU A 140 -5.81 8.26 -1.74
C LEU A 140 -5.43 8.95 -0.44
N GLY A 141 -6.29 9.87 0.03
CA GLY A 141 -6.09 10.67 1.24
C GLY A 141 -5.22 11.91 1.07
N TYR A 142 -4.76 12.20 -0.14
CA TYR A 142 -4.04 13.44 -0.48
C TYR A 142 -4.96 14.46 -1.15
N PRO A 143 -4.57 15.76 -1.22
CA PRO A 143 -5.36 16.78 -1.92
C PRO A 143 -5.62 16.45 -3.41
N GLU A 144 -4.69 15.70 -4.02
CA GLU A 144 -4.75 15.28 -5.43
C GLU A 144 -5.46 13.94 -5.61
N GLU A 145 -6.19 13.47 -4.60
CA GLU A 145 -6.95 12.22 -4.67
C GLU A 145 -7.84 12.16 -5.90
N LYS A 146 -7.74 11.07 -6.64
CA LYS A 146 -8.57 10.82 -7.81
C LYS A 146 -9.10 9.39 -7.79
N ILE A 147 -10.37 9.24 -8.12
CA ILE A 147 -11.02 7.93 -8.29
C ILE A 147 -11.63 7.89 -9.68
N THR A 148 -11.16 6.92 -10.48
CA THR A 148 -11.65 6.69 -11.84
C THR A 148 -12.37 5.35 -11.89
N THR A 149 -13.49 5.28 -12.60
CA THR A 149 -14.30 4.07 -12.73
C THR A 149 -14.54 3.77 -14.19
N GLY A 150 -14.51 2.49 -14.56
CA GLY A 150 -14.79 2.05 -15.93
C GLY A 150 -14.56 0.55 -16.12
N THR A 151 -14.77 0.09 -17.33
CA THR A 151 -14.43 -1.27 -17.78
C THR A 151 -12.95 -1.35 -18.17
N PRO A 152 -12.37 -2.56 -18.31
CA PRO A 152 -11.00 -2.70 -18.81
C PRO A 152 -10.76 -2.01 -20.17
N GLU A 153 -11.77 -1.99 -21.06
CA GLU A 153 -11.66 -1.34 -22.36
C GLU A 153 -11.59 0.18 -22.25
N GLU A 154 -12.40 0.77 -21.36
CA GLU A 154 -12.44 2.22 -21.12
C GLU A 154 -11.20 2.74 -20.43
N LEU A 155 -10.61 1.94 -19.52
CA LEU A 155 -9.50 2.39 -18.68
C LEU A 155 -8.11 2.05 -19.24
N GLU A 156 -8.00 1.16 -20.21
CA GLU A 156 -6.70 0.74 -20.78
C GLU A 156 -5.87 1.89 -21.35
N GLN A 157 -6.53 2.91 -21.90
CA GLN A 157 -5.88 4.07 -22.53
C GLN A 157 -5.69 5.25 -21.56
N GLY A 158 -6.04 5.05 -20.29
CA GLY A 158 -5.91 6.09 -19.28
C GLY A 158 -4.44 6.35 -18.90
N SER A 159 -4.17 7.53 -18.38
CA SER A 159 -2.91 7.85 -17.72
C SER A 159 -3.15 7.89 -16.22
N TYR A 160 -2.38 7.12 -15.47
CA TYR A 160 -2.52 6.96 -14.02
C TYR A 160 -1.18 7.25 -13.34
N ASP A 161 -1.27 7.93 -12.21
CA ASP A 161 -0.11 8.18 -11.35
C ASP A 161 0.24 6.93 -10.52
N ASP A 162 1.53 6.70 -10.32
CA ASP A 162 2.05 5.64 -9.44
C ASP A 162 1.85 5.96 -7.95
#